data_d384c731a38a3262abf6544214b42191
#
_entry.id   d384c731a38a3262abf6544214b42191
#
_cell.length_a   1.000
_cell.length_b   1.000
_cell.length_c   1.000
_cell.angle_alpha   90.00
_cell.angle_beta   90.00
_cell.angle_gamma   90.00
#
_symmetry.space_group_name_H-M   'P 1'
#
loop_
_entity.id
_entity.type
_entity.pdbx_description
1 polymer ?
#
loop_
_entity_poly.entity_id
_entity_poly.type
_entity_poly.pdbx_seq_one_letter_code
_entity_poly.pdbx_strand_id
1 'polypeptide(L)'
;MERIIEICCGSYEDALNAYHGGAKRIELNSALHLGGLTPSLASLKLTKKNTNLKVITMVRPRGAGFCYNEIEFEVMKEDAKSLLENGADGIAFGCLNKDGSICIKQTKEMIGIIKSYQGKVVFHRAFDCVEDPYASIELLIELGVDRILTSGLKPKAMDGKDLIKDLQEKYGSQIEILAGSGMNASNAKEMMKYTGIYQVHSSCKDWVNDATTHRHEVSYAYAPVPHENDYDVVSKELVEKIVKSI
;
A
#
# COMPACT_ATOMS: atom_id res chain seq x y z
N MET A 1 -3.98 -13.00 -17.38
CA MET A 1 -3.76 -12.99 -15.90
C MET A 1 -5.07 -12.67 -15.21
N GLU A 2 -5.31 -13.23 -14.02
CA GLU A 2 -6.47 -12.86 -13.19
C GLU A 2 -6.37 -11.41 -12.75
N ARG A 3 -7.47 -10.65 -12.82
CA ARG A 3 -7.49 -9.27 -12.35
C ARG A 3 -7.59 -9.22 -10.83
N ILE A 4 -6.86 -8.34 -10.19
CA ILE A 4 -6.74 -8.26 -8.74
C ILE A 4 -7.06 -6.85 -8.26
N ILE A 5 -7.94 -6.77 -7.27
CA ILE A 5 -8.14 -5.58 -6.46
C ILE A 5 -7.45 -5.81 -5.11
N GLU A 6 -6.50 -4.95 -4.77
CA GLU A 6 -5.89 -4.88 -3.45
C GLU A 6 -6.53 -3.73 -2.67
N ILE A 7 -7.01 -4.00 -1.45
CA ILE A 7 -7.64 -3.00 -0.61
C ILE A 7 -6.65 -2.51 0.45
N CYS A 8 -6.53 -1.18 0.54
CA CYS A 8 -5.74 -0.50 1.57
C CYS A 8 -6.54 -0.45 2.86
N CYS A 9 -6.11 -1.17 3.89
CA CYS A 9 -6.78 -1.30 5.17
C CYS A 9 -5.94 -0.64 6.28
N GLY A 10 -6.55 0.17 7.14
CA GLY A 10 -5.91 0.81 8.28
C GLY A 10 -6.13 0.06 9.61
N SER A 11 -6.95 -0.98 9.59
CA SER A 11 -7.36 -1.70 10.79
C SER A 11 -7.75 -3.16 10.49
N TYR A 12 -7.98 -3.94 11.56
CA TYR A 12 -8.57 -5.28 11.44
C TYR A 12 -10.04 -5.22 10.97
N GLU A 13 -10.80 -4.22 11.38
CA GLU A 13 -12.17 -4.01 10.92
C GLU A 13 -12.20 -3.76 9.40
N ASP A 14 -11.30 -2.93 8.89
CA ASP A 14 -11.14 -2.70 7.45
C ASP A 14 -10.83 -3.99 6.69
N ALA A 15 -9.97 -4.83 7.26
CA ALA A 15 -9.63 -6.12 6.67
C ALA A 15 -10.85 -7.06 6.60
N LEU A 16 -11.72 -7.07 7.62
CA LEU A 16 -12.99 -7.80 7.60
C LEU A 16 -13.95 -7.24 6.56
N ASN A 17 -14.09 -5.93 6.46
CA ASN A 17 -14.94 -5.28 5.46
C ASN A 17 -14.45 -5.57 4.04
N ALA A 18 -13.13 -5.52 3.81
CA ALA A 18 -12.53 -5.92 2.55
C ALA A 18 -12.82 -7.39 2.20
N TYR A 19 -12.65 -8.30 3.18
CA TYR A 19 -12.94 -9.72 3.02
C TYR A 19 -14.40 -9.99 2.68
N HIS A 20 -15.33 -9.41 3.43
CA HIS A 20 -16.77 -9.53 3.19
C HIS A 20 -17.23 -8.87 1.90
N GLY A 21 -16.50 -7.86 1.41
CA GLY A 21 -16.71 -7.24 0.11
C GLY A 21 -16.15 -8.04 -1.06
N GLY A 22 -15.48 -9.17 -0.80
CA GLY A 22 -14.97 -10.09 -1.82
C GLY A 22 -13.54 -9.83 -2.29
N ALA A 23 -12.78 -8.98 -1.58
CA ALA A 23 -11.34 -8.83 -1.83
C ALA A 23 -10.60 -10.14 -1.55
N LYS A 24 -9.55 -10.41 -2.32
CA LYS A 24 -8.64 -11.55 -2.11
C LYS A 24 -7.30 -11.14 -1.51
N ARG A 25 -6.94 -9.87 -1.61
CA ARG A 25 -5.68 -9.31 -1.13
C ARG A 25 -5.90 -7.94 -0.52
N ILE A 26 -5.18 -7.67 0.55
CA ILE A 26 -5.12 -6.37 1.20
C ILE A 26 -3.68 -5.93 1.42
N GLU A 27 -3.48 -4.62 1.52
CA GLU A 27 -2.32 -4.04 2.19
C GLU A 27 -2.78 -3.57 3.58
N LEU A 28 -2.20 -4.15 4.62
CA LEU A 28 -2.54 -3.82 6.00
C LEU A 28 -1.58 -2.76 6.55
N ASN A 29 -2.16 -1.67 7.02
CA ASN A 29 -1.51 -0.48 7.52
C ASN A 29 -2.05 -0.11 8.92
N SER A 30 -1.55 0.99 9.45
CA SER A 30 -2.17 1.86 10.44
C SER A 30 -2.05 3.31 9.99
N ALA A 31 -2.72 4.24 10.66
CA ALA A 31 -2.60 5.68 10.46
C ALA A 31 -2.61 6.11 8.98
N LEU A 32 -3.66 5.73 8.23
CA LEU A 32 -3.78 6.01 6.78
C LEU A 32 -3.75 7.51 6.46
N HIS A 33 -4.17 8.37 7.37
CA HIS A 33 -4.08 9.83 7.26
C HIS A 33 -2.63 10.34 7.19
N LEU A 34 -1.65 9.56 7.66
CA LEU A 34 -0.20 9.82 7.51
C LEU A 34 0.40 9.12 6.28
N GLY A 35 -0.44 8.50 5.43
CA GLY A 35 -0.03 7.76 4.25
C GLY A 35 0.26 6.27 4.51
N GLY A 36 -0.20 5.72 5.62
CA GLY A 36 0.02 4.33 6.05
C GLY A 36 1.34 4.14 6.81
N LEU A 37 1.25 3.58 8.00
CA LEU A 37 2.37 3.19 8.85
C LEU A 37 2.31 1.69 9.15
N THR A 38 3.36 1.15 9.79
CA THR A 38 3.40 -0.26 10.24
C THR A 38 2.16 -0.59 11.06
N PRO A 39 1.40 -1.66 10.73
CA PRO A 39 0.22 -2.06 11.47
C PRO A 39 0.58 -2.70 12.81
N SER A 40 -0.38 -2.74 13.73
CA SER A 40 -0.20 -3.54 14.94
C SER A 40 -0.14 -5.03 14.61
N LEU A 41 0.70 -5.77 15.34
CA LEU A 41 0.79 -7.24 15.21
C LEU A 41 -0.55 -7.92 15.52
N ALA A 42 -1.37 -7.34 16.40
CA ALA A 42 -2.69 -7.84 16.74
C ALA A 42 -3.64 -7.77 15.53
N SER A 43 -3.63 -6.67 14.78
CA SER A 43 -4.43 -6.52 13.56
C SER A 43 -4.08 -7.59 12.54
N LEU A 44 -2.78 -7.86 12.30
CA LEU A 44 -2.33 -8.92 11.40
C LEU A 44 -2.80 -10.30 11.87
N LYS A 45 -2.55 -10.65 13.14
CA LYS A 45 -2.92 -11.97 13.69
C LYS A 45 -4.43 -12.24 13.59
N LEU A 46 -5.24 -11.24 13.92
CA LEU A 46 -6.70 -11.36 13.84
C LEU A 46 -7.17 -11.49 12.39
N THR A 47 -6.60 -10.74 11.47
CA THR A 47 -6.88 -10.85 10.04
C THR A 47 -6.55 -12.26 9.52
N LYS A 48 -5.35 -12.75 9.78
CA LYS A 48 -4.93 -14.09 9.31
C LYS A 48 -5.71 -15.22 9.96
N LYS A 49 -6.15 -15.06 11.21
CA LYS A 49 -6.97 -16.05 11.92
C LYS A 49 -8.39 -16.14 11.37
N ASN A 50 -9.00 -15.00 10.98
CA ASN A 50 -10.44 -14.93 10.69
C ASN A 50 -10.75 -14.77 9.20
N THR A 51 -9.73 -14.70 8.32
CA THR A 51 -9.90 -14.57 6.88
C THR A 51 -8.89 -15.45 6.13
N ASN A 52 -9.14 -15.66 4.84
CA ASN A 52 -8.19 -16.29 3.93
C ASN A 52 -7.48 -15.26 3.01
N LEU A 53 -7.49 -14.00 3.40
CA LEU A 53 -6.86 -12.92 2.64
C LEU A 53 -5.35 -13.13 2.49
N LYS A 54 -4.84 -12.75 1.31
CA LYS A 54 -3.42 -12.45 1.16
C LYS A 54 -3.15 -11.09 1.76
N VAL A 55 -2.23 -11.02 2.73
CA VAL A 55 -1.94 -9.81 3.51
C VAL A 55 -0.52 -9.35 3.23
N ILE A 56 -0.41 -8.24 2.49
CA ILE A 56 0.83 -7.47 2.42
C ILE A 56 0.80 -6.47 3.59
N THR A 57 1.85 -6.41 4.40
CA THR A 57 1.90 -5.46 5.52
C THR A 57 2.83 -4.31 5.20
N MET A 58 2.40 -3.10 5.56
CA MET A 58 3.26 -1.93 5.52
C MET A 58 4.38 -2.04 6.55
N VAL A 59 5.62 -1.69 6.16
CA VAL A 59 6.72 -1.41 7.08
C VAL A 59 7.20 0.01 6.84
N ARG A 60 6.72 0.92 7.66
CA ARG A 60 7.00 2.36 7.61
C ARG A 60 6.89 2.93 9.03
N PRO A 61 8.00 3.37 9.65
CA PRO A 61 8.04 3.69 11.08
C PRO A 61 7.38 5.03 11.41
N ARG A 62 7.24 5.93 10.45
CA ARG A 62 6.69 7.28 10.63
C ARG A 62 6.11 7.87 9.35
N GLY A 63 5.33 8.92 9.47
CA GLY A 63 4.89 9.78 8.37
C GLY A 63 6.05 10.54 7.69
N ALA A 64 5.73 11.47 6.82
CA ALA A 64 6.64 12.23 5.95
C ALA A 64 7.36 11.35 4.90
N GLY A 65 8.60 11.70 4.51
CA GLY A 65 9.33 11.05 3.43
C GLY A 65 9.91 9.67 3.78
N PHE A 66 10.75 9.16 2.89
CA PHE A 66 11.21 7.77 2.89
C PHE A 66 12.74 7.63 3.08
N CYS A 67 13.40 8.70 3.51
CA CYS A 67 14.82 8.69 3.85
C CYS A 67 14.97 8.42 5.35
N TYR A 68 15.38 7.21 5.72
CA TYR A 68 15.44 6.74 7.10
C TYR A 68 16.87 6.73 7.62
N ASN A 69 17.05 7.15 8.88
CA ASN A 69 18.30 6.97 9.60
C ASN A 69 18.48 5.51 10.07
N GLU A 70 19.64 5.21 10.66
CA GLU A 70 19.96 3.84 11.07
C GLU A 70 19.02 3.32 12.17
N ILE A 71 18.60 4.17 13.11
CA ILE A 71 17.69 3.78 14.22
C ILE A 71 16.30 3.46 13.66
N GLU A 72 15.76 4.30 12.77
CA GLU A 72 14.47 4.04 12.11
C GLU A 72 14.51 2.75 11.28
N PHE A 73 15.64 2.52 10.60
CA PHE A 73 15.79 1.33 9.79
C PHE A 73 15.93 0.05 10.63
N GLU A 74 16.57 0.09 11.82
CA GLU A 74 16.55 -1.03 12.77
C GLU A 74 15.12 -1.40 13.17
N VAL A 75 14.28 -0.41 13.49
CA VAL A 75 12.85 -0.67 13.78
C VAL A 75 12.14 -1.32 12.59
N MET A 76 12.37 -0.82 11.35
CA MET A 76 11.78 -1.41 10.15
C MET A 76 12.15 -2.88 9.96
N LYS A 77 13.42 -3.25 10.25
CA LYS A 77 13.88 -4.64 10.13
C LYS A 77 13.18 -5.57 11.15
N GLU A 78 13.05 -5.12 12.38
CA GLU A 78 12.37 -5.91 13.44
C GLU A 78 10.87 -6.01 13.20
N ASP A 79 10.22 -4.93 12.74
CA ASP A 79 8.81 -4.95 12.30
C ASP A 79 8.61 -5.97 11.18
N ALA A 80 9.46 -5.94 10.14
CA ALA A 80 9.36 -6.86 9.00
C ALA A 80 9.46 -8.32 9.44
N LYS A 81 10.45 -8.67 10.27
CA LYS A 81 10.61 -10.02 10.83
C LYS A 81 9.36 -10.43 11.62
N SER A 82 8.95 -9.59 12.57
CA SER A 82 7.78 -9.87 13.42
C SER A 82 6.50 -10.09 12.62
N LEU A 83 6.26 -9.28 11.59
CA LEU A 83 5.08 -9.41 10.74
C LEU A 83 5.13 -10.68 9.89
N LEU A 84 6.28 -11.01 9.30
CA LEU A 84 6.46 -12.22 8.50
C LEU A 84 6.34 -13.51 9.34
N GLU A 85 6.92 -13.55 10.53
CA GLU A 85 6.79 -14.65 11.48
C GLU A 85 5.34 -14.91 11.91
N ASN A 86 4.50 -13.86 11.85
CA ASN A 86 3.09 -13.95 12.22
C ASN A 86 2.13 -14.01 11.01
N GLY A 87 2.66 -14.41 9.85
CA GLY A 87 1.87 -14.82 8.70
C GLY A 87 1.57 -13.75 7.68
N ALA A 88 2.29 -12.62 7.66
CA ALA A 88 2.24 -11.71 6.52
C ALA A 88 2.70 -12.44 5.25
N ASP A 89 1.97 -12.28 4.15
CA ASP A 89 2.32 -12.87 2.85
C ASP A 89 3.40 -12.05 2.12
N GLY A 90 3.71 -10.86 2.60
CA GLY A 90 4.74 -9.98 2.08
C GLY A 90 4.78 -8.64 2.80
N ILE A 91 5.76 -7.83 2.42
CA ILE A 91 6.00 -6.50 3.00
C ILE A 91 5.98 -5.43 1.92
N ALA A 92 5.26 -4.33 2.19
CA ALA A 92 5.34 -3.09 1.44
C ALA A 92 6.25 -2.11 2.18
N PHE A 93 7.30 -1.66 1.52
CA PHE A 93 8.27 -0.71 2.07
C PHE A 93 8.88 0.15 0.95
N GLY A 94 9.74 1.12 1.29
CA GLY A 94 10.52 1.87 0.31
C GLY A 94 11.49 2.79 1.03
N CYS A 95 12.76 2.73 0.66
CA CYS A 95 13.85 3.49 1.24
C CYS A 95 14.52 4.35 0.16
N LEU A 96 14.58 5.65 0.38
CA LEU A 96 15.22 6.62 -0.51
C LEU A 96 16.39 7.31 0.17
N ASN A 97 17.32 7.79 -0.63
CA ASN A 97 18.33 8.75 -0.23
C ASN A 97 17.75 10.19 -0.25
N LYS A 98 18.51 11.15 0.27
CA LYS A 98 18.10 12.56 0.31
C LYS A 98 17.90 13.19 -1.07
N ASP A 99 18.54 12.66 -2.09
CA ASP A 99 18.46 13.09 -3.50
C ASP A 99 17.31 12.43 -4.26
N GLY A 100 16.47 11.60 -3.59
CA GLY A 100 15.37 10.89 -4.22
C GLY A 100 15.78 9.57 -4.91
N SER A 101 17.06 9.21 -4.93
CA SER A 101 17.49 7.89 -5.43
C SER A 101 17.13 6.77 -4.43
N ILE A 102 17.03 5.53 -4.92
CA ILE A 102 16.78 4.37 -4.07
C ILE A 102 17.98 4.12 -3.16
N CYS A 103 17.75 4.00 -1.85
CA CYS A 103 18.79 3.59 -0.91
C CYS A 103 19.10 2.10 -1.07
N ILE A 104 20.07 1.77 -1.92
CA ILE A 104 20.42 0.38 -2.29
C ILE A 104 20.73 -0.46 -1.04
N LYS A 105 21.49 0.08 -0.08
CA LYS A 105 21.88 -0.64 1.13
C LYS A 105 20.65 -1.12 1.90
N GLN A 106 19.78 -0.19 2.29
CA GLN A 106 18.58 -0.51 3.08
C GLN A 106 17.60 -1.38 2.28
N THR A 107 17.46 -1.13 0.98
CA THR A 107 16.58 -1.91 0.11
C THR A 107 17.05 -3.36 0.00
N LYS A 108 18.34 -3.62 -0.21
CA LYS A 108 18.92 -4.98 -0.25
C LYS A 108 18.74 -5.73 1.07
N GLU A 109 19.00 -5.07 2.21
CA GLU A 109 18.83 -5.68 3.52
C GLU A 109 17.36 -6.08 3.77
N MET A 110 16.42 -5.19 3.46
CA MET A 110 14.99 -5.47 3.62
C MET A 110 14.54 -6.62 2.70
N ILE A 111 14.96 -6.64 1.44
CA ILE A 111 14.68 -7.74 0.51
C ILE A 111 15.22 -9.05 1.06
N GLY A 112 16.46 -9.07 1.59
CA GLY A 112 17.05 -10.26 2.20
C GLY A 112 16.21 -10.82 3.35
N ILE A 113 15.70 -9.96 4.22
CA ILE A 113 14.79 -10.36 5.30
C ILE A 113 13.50 -10.94 4.72
N ILE A 114 12.83 -10.23 3.81
CA ILE A 114 11.53 -10.66 3.27
C ILE A 114 11.67 -12.02 2.56
N LYS A 115 12.69 -12.17 1.73
CA LYS A 115 12.92 -13.42 0.97
C LYS A 115 13.30 -14.59 1.88
N SER A 116 13.95 -14.38 3.02
CA SER A 116 14.25 -15.46 3.98
C SER A 116 12.98 -16.10 4.56
N TYR A 117 11.86 -15.38 4.59
CA TYR A 117 10.53 -15.88 4.95
C TYR A 117 9.66 -16.23 3.73
N GLN A 118 10.21 -16.25 2.52
CA GLN A 118 9.50 -16.48 1.26
C GLN A 118 8.37 -15.45 1.00
N GLY A 119 8.44 -14.28 1.62
CA GLY A 119 7.49 -13.19 1.49
C GLY A 119 7.59 -12.47 0.14
N LYS A 120 6.49 -11.85 -0.29
CA LYS A 120 6.47 -10.96 -1.45
C LYS A 120 7.08 -9.60 -1.11
N VAL A 121 7.95 -9.11 -1.97
CA VAL A 121 8.62 -7.81 -1.85
C VAL A 121 7.87 -6.78 -2.65
N VAL A 122 7.28 -5.80 -1.97
CA VAL A 122 6.54 -4.70 -2.61
C VAL A 122 7.25 -3.38 -2.31
N PHE A 123 7.69 -2.66 -3.35
CA PHE A 123 8.17 -1.29 -3.19
C PHE A 123 6.99 -0.35 -3.33
N HIS A 124 6.63 0.31 -2.22
CA HIS A 124 5.43 1.13 -2.13
C HIS A 124 5.58 2.47 -2.86
N ARG A 125 4.67 3.44 -2.60
CA ARG A 125 4.64 4.74 -3.27
C ARG A 125 5.86 5.65 -3.00
N ALA A 126 6.90 5.21 -2.31
CA ALA A 126 8.22 5.84 -2.38
C ALA A 126 8.73 5.90 -3.83
N PHE A 127 8.28 4.96 -4.70
CA PHE A 127 8.52 5.01 -6.13
C PHE A 127 7.98 6.28 -6.80
N ASP A 128 6.91 6.87 -6.29
CA ASP A 128 6.38 8.13 -6.82
C ASP A 128 7.22 9.36 -6.44
N CYS A 129 8.28 9.19 -5.62
CA CYS A 129 9.19 10.24 -5.17
C CYS A 129 10.62 10.07 -5.72
N VAL A 130 10.84 9.14 -6.65
CA VAL A 130 12.16 8.98 -7.29
C VAL A 130 12.39 10.03 -8.37
N GLU A 131 13.66 10.38 -8.61
CA GLU A 131 14.04 11.35 -9.65
C GLU A 131 13.85 10.75 -11.06
N ASP A 132 14.32 9.52 -11.28
CA ASP A 132 14.21 8.81 -12.55
C ASP A 132 13.45 7.48 -12.35
N PRO A 133 12.19 7.38 -12.82
CA PRO A 133 11.40 6.16 -12.68
C PRO A 133 11.92 4.97 -13.50
N TYR A 134 12.61 5.23 -14.62
CA TYR A 134 13.12 4.15 -15.46
C TYR A 134 14.37 3.51 -14.85
N ALA A 135 15.35 4.31 -14.47
CA ALA A 135 16.52 3.81 -13.75
C ALA A 135 16.14 3.15 -12.42
N SER A 136 15.11 3.70 -11.74
CA SER A 136 14.64 3.16 -10.48
C SER A 136 13.96 1.80 -10.63
N ILE A 137 13.10 1.60 -11.64
CA ILE A 137 12.42 0.31 -11.83
C ILE A 137 13.42 -0.77 -12.28
N GLU A 138 14.38 -0.43 -13.13
CA GLU A 138 15.46 -1.35 -13.54
C GLU A 138 16.28 -1.82 -12.35
N LEU A 139 16.66 -0.89 -11.46
CA LEU A 139 17.36 -1.22 -10.23
C LEU A 139 16.49 -2.11 -9.30
N LEU A 140 15.21 -1.83 -9.15
CA LEU A 140 14.31 -2.65 -8.31
C LEU A 140 14.14 -4.07 -8.86
N ILE A 141 14.09 -4.22 -10.19
CA ILE A 141 14.09 -5.53 -10.86
C ILE A 141 15.39 -6.28 -10.56
N GLU A 142 16.55 -5.64 -10.74
CA GLU A 142 17.86 -6.21 -10.44
C GLU A 142 18.00 -6.65 -8.97
N LEU A 143 17.44 -5.86 -8.05
CA LEU A 143 17.41 -6.17 -6.63
C LEU A 143 16.44 -7.29 -6.25
N GLY A 144 15.52 -7.68 -7.15
CA GLY A 144 14.57 -8.77 -6.92
C GLY A 144 13.27 -8.34 -6.22
N VAL A 145 12.83 -7.12 -6.43
CA VAL A 145 11.49 -6.64 -6.02
C VAL A 145 10.42 -7.32 -6.88
N ASP A 146 9.37 -7.84 -6.25
CA ASP A 146 8.29 -8.54 -6.96
C ASP A 146 7.26 -7.57 -7.55
N ARG A 147 7.02 -6.41 -6.90
CA ARG A 147 5.97 -5.46 -7.28
C ARG A 147 6.34 -4.03 -6.89
N ILE A 148 5.92 -3.08 -7.71
CA ILE A 148 5.86 -1.66 -7.35
C ILE A 148 4.41 -1.21 -7.21
N LEU A 149 4.13 -0.32 -6.22
CA LEU A 149 2.90 0.43 -6.10
C LEU A 149 3.18 1.88 -6.52
N THR A 150 2.47 2.35 -7.53
CA THR A 150 2.71 3.69 -8.09
C THR A 150 1.42 4.40 -8.52
N SER A 151 1.44 5.71 -8.54
CA SER A 151 0.45 6.56 -9.19
C SER A 151 1.00 7.22 -10.48
N GLY A 152 2.15 6.74 -10.99
CA GLY A 152 2.81 7.32 -12.16
C GLY A 152 3.40 8.70 -11.87
N LEU A 153 3.97 8.90 -10.67
CA LEU A 153 4.58 10.14 -10.20
C LEU A 153 3.60 11.33 -10.18
N LYS A 154 2.29 11.05 -10.07
CA LYS A 154 1.22 12.04 -9.99
C LYS A 154 0.42 11.87 -8.69
N PRO A 155 -0.31 12.90 -8.24
CA PRO A 155 -1.18 12.78 -7.07
C PRO A 155 -2.22 11.68 -7.20
N LYS A 156 -2.75 11.42 -8.40
CA LYS A 156 -3.73 10.38 -8.71
C LYS A 156 -3.24 9.49 -9.86
N ALA A 157 -3.50 8.18 -9.77
CA ALA A 157 -3.06 7.22 -10.79
C ALA A 157 -3.65 7.51 -12.18
N MET A 158 -4.89 8.01 -12.26
CA MET A 158 -5.48 8.38 -13.54
C MET A 158 -4.72 9.50 -14.25
N ASP A 159 -4.10 10.41 -13.52
CA ASP A 159 -3.28 11.50 -14.07
C ASP A 159 -1.90 10.99 -14.50
N GLY A 160 -1.43 9.89 -13.91
CA GLY A 160 -0.15 9.26 -14.23
C GLY A 160 -0.25 8.03 -15.13
N LYS A 161 -1.42 7.78 -15.73
CA LYS A 161 -1.69 6.56 -16.49
C LYS A 161 -0.76 6.35 -17.69
N ASP A 162 -0.26 7.41 -18.29
CA ASP A 162 0.65 7.32 -19.44
C ASP A 162 2.00 6.76 -19.03
N LEU A 163 2.57 7.21 -17.91
CA LEU A 163 3.79 6.63 -17.36
C LEU A 163 3.56 5.18 -16.89
N ILE A 164 2.44 4.90 -16.21
CA ILE A 164 2.10 3.53 -15.80
C ILE A 164 2.03 2.60 -17.01
N LYS A 165 1.43 3.05 -18.12
CA LYS A 165 1.39 2.29 -19.38
C LYS A 165 2.78 2.01 -19.93
N ASP A 166 3.63 3.04 -20.03
CA ASP A 166 4.98 2.90 -20.56
C ASP A 166 5.84 1.95 -19.71
N LEU A 167 5.75 2.07 -18.37
CA LEU A 167 6.40 1.13 -17.45
C LEU A 167 5.87 -0.30 -17.62
N GLN A 168 4.56 -0.49 -17.78
CA GLN A 168 3.96 -1.80 -17.99
C GLN A 168 4.40 -2.43 -19.31
N GLU A 169 4.46 -1.66 -20.39
CA GLU A 169 4.89 -2.13 -21.70
C GLU A 169 6.36 -2.56 -21.68
N LYS A 170 7.23 -1.81 -20.99
CA LYS A 170 8.67 -2.08 -20.93
C LYS A 170 9.06 -3.15 -19.91
N TYR A 171 8.45 -3.15 -18.74
CA TYR A 171 8.93 -3.92 -17.59
C TYR A 171 7.91 -4.89 -16.99
N GLY A 172 6.66 -4.87 -17.44
CA GLY A 172 5.56 -5.67 -16.86
C GLY A 172 5.73 -7.19 -16.97
N SER A 173 6.69 -7.68 -17.77
CA SER A 173 7.09 -9.09 -17.79
C SER A 173 8.09 -9.48 -16.70
N GLN A 174 8.72 -8.49 -16.04
CA GLN A 174 9.81 -8.67 -15.08
C GLN A 174 9.40 -8.27 -13.65
N ILE A 175 8.50 -7.30 -13.52
CA ILE A 175 8.01 -6.80 -12.24
C ILE A 175 6.51 -6.49 -12.32
N GLU A 176 5.76 -6.80 -11.27
CA GLU A 176 4.35 -6.47 -11.20
C GLU A 176 4.15 -4.97 -10.95
N ILE A 177 3.24 -4.34 -11.71
CA ILE A 177 2.87 -2.93 -11.51
C ILE A 177 1.46 -2.85 -10.96
N LEU A 178 1.32 -2.21 -9.80
CA LEU A 178 0.09 -1.99 -9.07
C LEU A 178 -0.23 -0.51 -9.07
N ALA A 179 -1.32 -0.10 -9.73
CA ALA A 179 -1.73 1.31 -9.75
C ALA A 179 -2.54 1.67 -8.50
N GLY A 180 -2.10 2.71 -7.79
CA GLY A 180 -2.77 3.21 -6.58
C GLY A 180 -2.94 4.71 -6.55
N SER A 181 -3.75 5.19 -5.61
CA SER A 181 -4.23 6.56 -5.45
C SER A 181 -5.39 6.93 -6.37
N GLY A 182 -6.58 7.04 -5.74
CA GLY A 182 -7.80 7.46 -6.41
C GLY A 182 -8.46 6.38 -7.28
N MET A 183 -8.04 5.13 -7.16
CA MET A 183 -8.67 4.02 -7.85
C MET A 183 -10.00 3.62 -7.17
N ASN A 184 -11.04 3.38 -7.98
CA ASN A 184 -12.38 3.02 -7.54
C ASN A 184 -13.14 2.29 -8.66
N ALA A 185 -14.39 1.89 -8.39
CA ALA A 185 -15.21 1.13 -9.34
C ALA A 185 -15.48 1.83 -10.68
N SER A 186 -15.42 3.17 -10.72
CA SER A 186 -15.69 3.92 -11.95
C SER A 186 -14.49 4.00 -12.91
N ASN A 187 -13.26 3.80 -12.41
CA ASN A 187 -12.04 3.99 -13.21
C ASN A 187 -11.11 2.77 -13.27
N ALA A 188 -11.28 1.77 -12.39
CA ALA A 188 -10.39 0.60 -12.34
C ALA A 188 -10.30 -0.15 -13.67
N LYS A 189 -11.47 -0.41 -14.30
CA LYS A 189 -11.52 -1.10 -15.60
C LYS A 189 -10.88 -0.30 -16.72
N GLU A 190 -11.07 1.03 -16.74
CA GLU A 190 -10.43 1.93 -17.71
C GLU A 190 -8.92 1.92 -17.55
N MET A 191 -8.42 2.06 -16.29
CA MET A 191 -7.00 2.00 -15.98
C MET A 191 -6.35 0.72 -16.50
N MET A 192 -6.92 -0.44 -16.15
CA MET A 192 -6.40 -1.74 -16.59
C MET A 192 -6.42 -1.88 -18.12
N LYS A 193 -7.49 -1.43 -18.77
CA LYS A 193 -7.61 -1.50 -20.25
C LYS A 193 -6.60 -0.61 -20.93
N TYR A 194 -6.40 0.61 -20.42
CA TYR A 194 -5.52 1.59 -21.03
C TYR A 194 -4.03 1.25 -20.86
N THR A 195 -3.66 0.81 -19.66
CA THR A 195 -2.24 0.59 -19.30
C THR A 195 -1.77 -0.84 -19.52
N GLY A 196 -2.67 -1.81 -19.62
CA GLY A 196 -2.33 -3.23 -19.68
C GLY A 196 -2.01 -3.88 -18.34
N ILE A 197 -2.02 -3.12 -17.23
CA ILE A 197 -1.87 -3.72 -15.89
C ILE A 197 -3.08 -4.58 -15.56
N TYR A 198 -2.89 -5.56 -14.65
CA TYR A 198 -3.97 -6.47 -14.22
C TYR A 198 -4.37 -6.29 -12.74
N GLN A 199 -3.81 -5.28 -12.06
CA GLN A 199 -4.09 -5.06 -10.65
C GLN A 199 -4.14 -3.57 -10.29
N VAL A 200 -5.03 -3.22 -9.36
CA VAL A 200 -5.17 -1.87 -8.81
C VAL A 200 -5.34 -1.90 -7.30
N HIS A 201 -4.92 -0.82 -6.66
CA HIS A 201 -4.97 -0.60 -5.21
C HIS A 201 -5.99 0.49 -4.89
N SER A 202 -6.94 0.19 -4.01
CA SER A 202 -8.02 1.10 -3.64
C SER A 202 -8.20 1.17 -2.14
N SER A 203 -8.48 2.37 -1.61
CA SER A 203 -8.84 2.52 -0.20
C SER A 203 -10.30 2.15 0.07
N CYS A 204 -11.18 2.16 -0.91
CA CYS A 204 -12.63 1.97 -0.74
C CYS A 204 -13.17 2.72 0.49
N LYS A 205 -12.67 3.95 0.66
CA LYS A 205 -12.81 4.76 1.87
C LYS A 205 -14.23 5.29 2.04
N ASP A 206 -14.71 5.17 3.26
CA ASP A 206 -15.94 5.79 3.76
C ASP A 206 -15.66 6.39 5.15
N TRP A 207 -16.68 7.01 5.77
CA TRP A 207 -16.54 7.74 7.01
C TRP A 207 -17.55 7.26 8.05
N VAL A 208 -17.10 7.17 9.30
CA VAL A 208 -17.93 6.84 10.45
C VAL A 208 -17.78 7.93 11.51
N ASN A 209 -18.91 8.42 12.01
CA ASN A 209 -18.92 9.46 13.03
C ASN A 209 -18.47 8.90 14.39
N ASP A 210 -17.59 9.63 15.07
CA ASP A 210 -17.25 9.43 16.46
C ASP A 210 -17.59 10.70 17.27
N ALA A 211 -18.65 10.62 18.07
CA ALA A 211 -19.14 11.72 18.89
C ALA A 211 -18.13 12.16 19.98
N THR A 212 -17.03 11.45 20.18
CA THR A 212 -15.99 11.78 21.16
C THR A 212 -14.82 12.56 20.55
N THR A 213 -14.79 12.73 19.23
CA THR A 213 -13.71 13.45 18.54
C THR A 213 -13.53 14.89 19.06
N HIS A 214 -14.63 15.57 19.39
CA HIS A 214 -14.62 16.89 20.02
C HIS A 214 -15.29 16.85 21.38
N ARG A 215 -14.62 17.37 22.41
CA ARG A 215 -15.18 17.58 23.75
C ARG A 215 -14.59 18.83 24.38
N HIS A 216 -15.48 19.73 24.82
CA HIS A 216 -15.12 21.06 25.34
C HIS A 216 -14.23 21.81 24.31
N GLU A 217 -13.04 22.21 24.70
CA GLU A 217 -12.06 22.91 23.86
C GLU A 217 -10.99 21.94 23.28
N VAL A 218 -11.16 20.61 23.48
CA VAL A 218 -10.23 19.60 23.02
C VAL A 218 -10.77 18.93 21.75
N SER A 219 -9.90 18.83 20.72
CA SER A 219 -10.20 18.15 19.46
C SER A 219 -9.11 17.16 19.07
N TYR A 220 -9.55 15.99 18.65
CA TYR A 220 -8.71 14.96 18.01
C TYR A 220 -9.04 14.80 16.51
N ALA A 221 -9.74 15.78 15.92
CA ALA A 221 -10.05 15.78 14.51
C ALA A 221 -8.76 15.72 13.65
N TYR A 222 -8.72 14.81 12.69
CA TYR A 222 -7.66 14.73 11.71
C TYR A 222 -8.18 14.82 10.27
N ALA A 223 -9.49 14.60 10.10
CA ALA A 223 -10.12 14.61 8.78
C ALA A 223 -10.54 16.05 8.41
N PRO A 224 -10.50 16.38 7.08
CA PRO A 224 -10.96 17.71 6.61
C PRO A 224 -12.48 17.82 6.65
N VAL A 225 -12.96 19.06 6.62
CA VAL A 225 -14.40 19.39 6.43
C VAL A 225 -14.96 18.59 5.24
N PRO A 226 -16.14 17.97 5.35
CA PRO A 226 -17.10 17.99 6.47
C PRO A 226 -16.94 16.84 7.48
N HIS A 227 -15.80 16.17 7.53
CA HIS A 227 -15.57 14.95 8.28
C HIS A 227 -14.78 15.15 9.59
N GLU A 228 -14.86 16.34 10.20
CA GLU A 228 -14.05 16.68 11.38
C GLU A 228 -14.40 15.85 12.63
N ASN A 229 -15.58 15.24 12.64
CA ASN A 229 -16.01 14.33 13.71
C ASN A 229 -15.97 12.86 13.30
N ASP A 230 -15.40 12.56 12.15
CA ASP A 230 -15.42 11.22 11.57
C ASP A 230 -14.02 10.60 11.56
N TYR A 231 -13.98 9.28 11.51
CA TYR A 231 -12.78 8.52 11.16
C TYR A 231 -13.03 7.69 9.90
N ASP A 232 -11.95 7.43 9.17
CA ASP A 232 -12.02 6.69 7.92
C ASP A 232 -12.06 5.18 8.14
N VAL A 233 -12.89 4.51 7.33
CA VAL A 233 -13.05 3.05 7.30
C VAL A 233 -13.07 2.55 5.86
N VAL A 234 -12.82 1.25 5.68
CA VAL A 234 -13.12 0.57 4.42
C VAL A 234 -14.61 0.24 4.36
N SER A 235 -15.31 0.71 3.31
CA SER A 235 -16.70 0.35 3.05
C SER A 235 -16.78 -0.99 2.30
N LYS A 236 -17.46 -1.97 2.90
CA LYS A 236 -17.76 -3.26 2.26
C LYS A 236 -18.45 -3.07 0.91
N GLU A 237 -19.43 -2.16 0.83
CA GLU A 237 -20.20 -1.87 -0.37
C GLU A 237 -19.34 -1.31 -1.51
N LEU A 238 -18.36 -0.44 -1.17
CA LEU A 238 -17.42 0.08 -2.16
C LEU A 238 -16.45 -1.00 -2.63
N VAL A 239 -16.03 -1.92 -1.74
CA VAL A 239 -15.22 -3.09 -2.12
C VAL A 239 -16.01 -3.99 -3.07
N GLU A 240 -17.27 -4.32 -2.77
CA GLU A 240 -18.11 -5.11 -3.67
C GLU A 240 -18.25 -4.46 -5.05
N LYS A 241 -18.45 -3.12 -5.08
CA LYS A 241 -18.59 -2.37 -6.35
C LYS A 241 -17.31 -2.45 -7.19
N ILE A 242 -16.14 -2.24 -6.59
CA ILE A 242 -14.88 -2.26 -7.36
C ILE A 242 -14.53 -3.69 -7.80
N VAL A 243 -14.73 -4.70 -6.96
CA VAL A 243 -14.50 -6.10 -7.32
C VAL A 243 -15.40 -6.56 -8.47
N LYS A 244 -16.66 -6.13 -8.51
CA LYS A 244 -17.59 -6.43 -9.61
C LYS A 244 -17.33 -5.62 -10.89
N SER A 245 -16.53 -4.55 -10.83
CA SER A 245 -16.29 -3.64 -11.98
C SER A 245 -15.24 -4.15 -12.98
N ILE A 246 -14.45 -5.17 -12.63
CA ILE A 246 -13.29 -5.63 -13.40
C ILE A 246 -13.46 -7.04 -13.98
#